data_92713b0bdc1cf6caaee88907609768fc
#
_entry.id   92713b0bdc1cf6caaee88907609768fc
#
_cell.length_a   1.000
_cell.length_b   1.000
_cell.length_c   1.000
_cell.angle_alpha   90.00
_cell.angle_beta   90.00
_cell.angle_gamma   90.00
#
_symmetry.space_group_name_H-M   'P 1'
#
loop_
_entity.id
_entity.type
_entity.pdbx_description
1 polymer ?
#
loop_
_entity_poly.entity_id
_entity_poly.type
_entity_poly.pdbx_seq_one_letter_code
_entity_poly.pdbx_strand_id
1 'polypeptide(L)'
;MADLWPSATPAGAVRFARGTRDLQTCRDFYGGLLRLPLLFEFDADNEDGIAGVIFGVPDASLTLEFIQAEMTHDGDPHDQLVLYLPDAESLDIVARRLIEAGVRTRTQYAYWEQRGARTFSDPDGRALVLAPWIFGVDDVPTPTGAGD
;
A
#
# COMPACT_ATOMS: atom_id res chain seq x y z
N MET A 1 -18.29 -10.92 -19.85
CA MET A 1 -17.00 -11.46 -19.40
C MET A 1 -17.24 -12.82 -18.75
N ALA A 2 -16.37 -13.77 -19.05
CA ALA A 2 -16.46 -15.07 -18.38
C ALA A 2 -16.30 -14.89 -16.88
N ASP A 3 -17.01 -15.68 -16.11
CA ASP A 3 -16.85 -15.73 -14.68
C ASP A 3 -15.48 -16.34 -14.36
N LEU A 4 -14.54 -15.51 -13.94
CA LEU A 4 -13.18 -15.92 -13.63
C LEU A 4 -13.12 -16.79 -12.37
N TRP A 5 -14.15 -16.69 -11.53
CA TRP A 5 -14.16 -17.35 -10.22
C TRP A 5 -15.49 -18.08 -10.00
N PRO A 6 -15.85 -19.03 -10.88
CA PRO A 6 -17.19 -19.65 -10.81
C PRO A 6 -17.48 -20.38 -9.51
N SER A 7 -16.44 -20.80 -8.80
CA SER A 7 -16.57 -21.45 -7.49
C SER A 7 -15.92 -20.62 -6.39
N ALA A 8 -15.72 -19.31 -6.64
CA ALA A 8 -15.02 -18.43 -5.71
C ALA A 8 -15.88 -18.15 -4.48
N THR A 9 -15.22 -17.82 -3.40
CA THR A 9 -15.84 -17.23 -2.22
C THR A 9 -16.45 -15.88 -2.63
N PRO A 10 -17.76 -15.66 -2.37
CA PRO A 10 -18.42 -14.42 -2.84
C PRO A 10 -18.14 -13.22 -1.92
N ALA A 11 -16.86 -12.90 -1.71
CA ALA A 11 -16.46 -11.74 -0.91
C ALA A 11 -16.72 -10.46 -1.68
N GLY A 12 -17.50 -9.53 -1.10
CA GLY A 12 -17.84 -8.26 -1.73
C GLY A 12 -16.84 -7.15 -1.43
N ALA A 13 -16.01 -7.32 -0.41
CA ALA A 13 -14.97 -6.38 -0.03
C ALA A 13 -13.87 -7.11 0.74
N VAL A 14 -12.71 -6.47 0.83
CA VAL A 14 -11.55 -7.04 1.51
C VAL A 14 -11.00 -6.04 2.52
N ARG A 15 -10.69 -6.49 3.71
CA ARG A 15 -9.89 -5.74 4.68
C ARG A 15 -8.58 -6.47 4.91
N PHE A 16 -7.51 -5.71 4.90
CA PHE A 16 -6.19 -6.19 5.28
C PHE A 16 -5.73 -5.43 6.52
N ALA A 17 -5.45 -6.15 7.60
CA ALA A 17 -5.00 -5.56 8.86
C ALA A 17 -3.54 -5.89 9.10
N ARG A 18 -2.80 -4.93 9.65
CA ARG A 18 -1.40 -5.12 10.01
C ARG A 18 -1.04 -4.29 11.24
N GLY A 19 -0.02 -4.71 11.97
CA GLY A 19 0.47 -3.96 13.12
C GLY A 19 1.25 -2.72 12.70
N THR A 20 1.24 -1.72 13.56
CA THR A 20 2.13 -0.55 13.45
C THR A 20 2.69 -0.22 14.82
N ARG A 21 3.92 0.25 14.88
CA ARG A 21 4.55 0.67 16.13
C ARG A 21 4.01 2.00 16.64
N ASP A 22 3.53 2.83 15.74
CA ASP A 22 3.09 4.19 16.07
C ASP A 22 1.93 4.60 15.16
N LEU A 23 0.73 4.64 15.72
CA LEU A 23 -0.48 5.00 14.97
C LEU A 23 -0.43 6.41 14.42
N GLN A 24 0.17 7.37 15.14
CA GLN A 24 0.23 8.74 14.64
C GLN A 24 1.12 8.84 13.40
N THR A 25 2.29 8.21 13.41
CA THR A 25 3.18 8.17 12.26
C THR A 25 2.53 7.45 11.08
N CYS A 26 1.84 6.34 11.36
CA CYS A 26 1.08 5.59 10.36
C CYS A 26 -0.03 6.46 9.74
N ARG A 27 -0.78 7.18 10.58
CA ARG A 27 -1.84 8.08 10.15
C ARG A 27 -1.29 9.20 9.27
N ASP A 28 -0.16 9.78 9.65
CA ASP A 28 0.48 10.85 8.89
C ASP A 28 0.96 10.34 7.51
N PHE A 29 1.46 9.12 7.46
CA PHE A 29 1.93 8.52 6.22
C PHE A 29 0.76 8.14 5.30
N TYR A 30 -0.13 7.27 5.75
CA TYR A 30 -1.20 6.74 4.90
C TYR A 30 -2.33 7.75 4.66
N GLY A 31 -2.67 8.54 5.67
CA GLY A 31 -3.71 9.57 5.56
C GLY A 31 -3.18 10.92 5.07
N GLY A 32 -2.00 11.31 5.52
CA GLY A 32 -1.41 12.61 5.18
C GLY A 32 -0.66 12.61 3.86
N LEU A 33 0.29 11.70 3.68
CA LEU A 33 1.14 11.66 2.49
C LEU A 33 0.48 10.93 1.32
N LEU A 34 -0.07 9.74 1.55
CA LEU A 34 -0.76 8.99 0.51
C LEU A 34 -2.19 9.50 0.28
N ARG A 35 -2.73 10.24 1.23
CA ARG A 35 -4.09 10.81 1.18
C ARG A 35 -5.18 9.77 1.02
N LEU A 36 -5.00 8.61 1.65
CA LEU A 36 -6.08 7.64 1.72
C LEU A 36 -7.13 8.16 2.72
N PRO A 37 -8.42 8.06 2.39
CA PRO A 37 -9.46 8.53 3.30
C PRO A 37 -9.48 7.71 4.60
N LEU A 38 -9.48 8.41 5.72
CA LEU A 38 -9.63 7.80 7.03
C LEU A 38 -11.11 7.49 7.23
N LEU A 39 -11.45 6.22 7.38
CA LEU A 39 -12.84 5.77 7.49
C LEU A 39 -13.28 5.59 8.94
N PHE A 40 -12.37 5.16 9.81
CA PHE A 40 -12.70 4.83 11.18
C PHE A 40 -11.47 4.86 12.06
N GLU A 41 -11.64 5.28 13.32
CA GLU A 41 -10.61 5.20 14.35
C GLU A 41 -11.22 4.58 15.59
N PHE A 42 -10.43 3.86 16.34
CA PHE A 42 -10.83 3.33 17.63
C PHE A 42 -9.65 3.38 18.60
N ASP A 43 -9.95 3.64 19.86
CA ASP A 43 -8.95 3.65 20.92
C ASP A 43 -8.94 2.30 21.67
N ALA A 44 -8.06 2.18 22.64
CA ALA A 44 -7.92 0.93 23.39
C ALA A 44 -9.05 0.66 24.39
N ASP A 45 -10.06 1.51 24.42
CA ASP A 45 -11.25 1.35 25.29
C ASP A 45 -12.27 0.46 24.59
N ASN A 46 -11.91 -0.78 24.35
CA ASN A 46 -12.75 -1.80 23.72
C ASN A 46 -12.41 -3.17 24.33
N GLU A 47 -13.17 -4.20 23.96
CA GLU A 47 -13.03 -5.54 24.51
C GLU A 47 -11.68 -6.19 24.29
N ASP A 48 -10.97 -5.77 23.24
CA ASP A 48 -9.64 -6.32 22.92
C ASP A 48 -8.49 -5.49 23.47
N GLY A 49 -8.78 -4.27 23.95
CA GLY A 49 -7.76 -3.39 24.51
C GLY A 49 -6.76 -2.86 23.48
N ILE A 50 -7.14 -2.77 22.21
CA ILE A 50 -6.26 -2.32 21.13
C ILE A 50 -6.80 -1.06 20.47
N ALA A 51 -5.88 -0.21 19.99
CA ALA A 51 -6.21 0.98 19.23
C ALA A 51 -5.84 0.78 17.76
N GLY A 52 -6.57 1.45 16.86
CA GLY A 52 -6.30 1.32 15.43
C GLY A 52 -6.96 2.37 14.58
N VAL A 53 -6.61 2.35 13.30
CA VAL A 53 -7.20 3.21 12.27
C VAL A 53 -7.48 2.38 11.03
N ILE A 54 -8.53 2.76 10.30
CA ILE A 54 -8.92 2.09 9.06
C ILE A 54 -8.99 3.12 7.94
N PHE A 55 -8.25 2.87 6.87
CA PHE A 55 -8.25 3.68 5.65
C PHE A 55 -8.95 2.93 4.53
N GLY A 56 -9.66 3.66 3.66
CA GLY A 56 -10.16 3.12 2.41
C GLY A 56 -9.16 3.32 1.29
N VAL A 57 -9.16 2.42 0.31
CA VAL A 57 -8.43 2.62 -0.93
C VAL A 57 -9.46 3.08 -1.96
N PRO A 58 -9.35 4.31 -2.49
CA PRO A 58 -10.35 4.83 -3.42
C PRO A 58 -10.54 3.92 -4.63
N ASP A 59 -11.79 3.78 -5.04
CA ASP A 59 -12.23 2.99 -6.20
C ASP A 59 -11.87 1.50 -6.12
N ALA A 60 -11.47 1.02 -4.94
CA ALA A 60 -11.25 -0.40 -4.69
C ALA A 60 -12.07 -0.82 -3.47
N SER A 61 -12.60 -2.05 -3.50
CA SER A 61 -13.34 -2.62 -2.38
C SER A 61 -12.35 -3.16 -1.33
N LEU A 62 -11.40 -2.33 -0.93
CA LEU A 62 -10.33 -2.67 -0.01
C LEU A 62 -10.23 -1.63 1.09
N THR A 63 -10.06 -2.10 2.32
CA THR A 63 -9.69 -1.25 3.45
C THR A 63 -8.39 -1.75 4.06
N LEU A 64 -7.60 -0.81 4.57
CA LEU A 64 -6.36 -1.08 5.30
C LEU A 64 -6.55 -0.70 6.74
N GLU A 65 -6.35 -1.65 7.64
CA GLU A 65 -6.42 -1.41 9.08
C GLU A 65 -5.02 -1.48 9.67
N PHE A 66 -4.69 -0.53 10.53
CA PHE A 66 -3.44 -0.53 11.27
C PHE A 66 -3.73 -0.58 12.76
N ILE A 67 -3.13 -1.53 13.44
CA ILE A 67 -3.37 -1.81 14.85
C ILE A 67 -2.10 -1.47 15.62
N GLN A 68 -2.23 -0.67 16.67
CA GLN A 68 -1.09 -0.35 17.54
C GLN A 68 -0.60 -1.62 18.19
N ALA A 69 0.66 -1.97 17.97
CA ALA A 69 1.24 -3.20 18.47
C ALA A 69 2.73 -3.04 18.77
N GLU A 70 3.20 -3.77 19.76
CA GLU A 70 4.63 -3.95 19.93
C GLU A 70 5.10 -4.95 18.87
N MET A 71 6.00 -4.51 18.01
CA MET A 71 6.52 -5.35 16.95
C MET A 71 7.93 -5.80 17.29
N THR A 72 8.14 -7.11 17.29
CA THR A 72 9.44 -7.70 17.61
C THR A 72 10.37 -7.77 16.40
N HIS A 73 9.83 -7.57 15.20
CA HIS A 73 10.60 -7.57 13.96
C HIS A 73 9.87 -6.70 12.92
N ASP A 74 10.53 -6.39 11.81
CA ASP A 74 10.01 -5.50 10.76
C ASP A 74 9.14 -6.24 9.74
N GLY A 75 8.70 -7.44 10.06
CA GLY A 75 7.94 -8.27 9.14
C GLY A 75 8.84 -9.00 8.16
N ASP A 76 8.23 -9.67 7.20
CA ASP A 76 8.95 -10.40 6.18
C ASP A 76 9.52 -9.40 5.15
N PRO A 77 10.79 -9.55 4.73
CA PRO A 77 11.37 -8.64 3.75
C PRO A 77 10.70 -8.70 2.36
N HIS A 78 9.88 -9.72 2.10
CA HIS A 78 9.14 -9.83 0.85
C HIS A 78 7.73 -9.24 0.93
N ASP A 79 7.29 -8.79 2.11
CA ASP A 79 5.98 -8.15 2.25
C ASP A 79 5.99 -6.82 1.49
N GLN A 80 4.94 -6.60 0.71
CA GLN A 80 4.78 -5.35 0.00
C GLN A 80 3.31 -5.01 -0.17
N LEU A 81 3.01 -3.73 -0.09
CA LEU A 81 1.73 -3.18 -0.50
C LEU A 81 1.94 -2.52 -1.86
N VAL A 82 1.17 -2.93 -2.86
CA VAL A 82 1.25 -2.36 -4.20
C VAL A 82 0.01 -1.53 -4.45
N LEU A 83 0.20 -0.25 -4.75
CA LEU A 83 -0.86 0.62 -5.21
C LEU A 83 -0.66 0.86 -6.70
N TYR A 84 -1.61 0.37 -7.50
CA TYR A 84 -1.62 0.61 -8.93
C TYR A 84 -2.29 1.94 -9.21
N LEU A 85 -1.58 2.82 -9.89
CA LEU A 85 -2.04 4.16 -10.24
C LEU A 85 -2.39 4.21 -11.73
N PRO A 86 -3.27 5.14 -12.14
CA PRO A 86 -3.74 5.15 -13.53
C PRO A 86 -2.64 5.43 -14.56
N ASP A 87 -1.62 6.20 -14.20
CA ASP A 87 -0.60 6.65 -15.15
C ASP A 87 0.67 7.14 -14.45
N ALA A 88 1.69 7.47 -15.24
CA ALA A 88 2.97 7.96 -14.74
C ALA A 88 2.86 9.34 -14.07
N GLU A 89 1.95 10.19 -14.53
CA GLU A 89 1.75 11.50 -13.93
C GLU A 89 1.24 11.37 -12.50
N SER A 90 0.28 10.49 -12.26
CA SER A 90 -0.24 10.20 -10.92
C SER A 90 0.87 9.68 -10.01
N LEU A 91 1.72 8.80 -10.54
CA LEU A 91 2.87 8.29 -9.78
C LEU A 91 3.82 9.42 -9.40
N ASP A 92 4.15 10.29 -10.35
CA ASP A 92 5.10 11.39 -10.11
C ASP A 92 4.59 12.35 -9.02
N ILE A 93 3.29 12.63 -9.01
CA ILE A 93 2.68 13.50 -8.00
C ILE A 93 2.82 12.89 -6.60
N VAL A 94 2.47 11.63 -6.45
CA VAL A 94 2.55 10.95 -5.15
C VAL A 94 4.01 10.76 -4.73
N ALA A 95 4.87 10.29 -5.64
CA ALA A 95 6.29 10.08 -5.37
C ALA A 95 6.98 11.36 -4.92
N ARG A 96 6.70 12.48 -5.57
CA ARG A 96 7.28 13.78 -5.21
C ARG A 96 6.89 14.17 -3.79
N ARG A 97 5.62 13.97 -3.43
CA ARG A 97 5.14 14.26 -2.07
C ARG A 97 5.87 13.43 -1.02
N LEU A 98 6.08 12.15 -1.30
CA LEU A 98 6.82 11.26 -0.40
C LEU A 98 8.28 11.69 -0.25
N ILE A 99 8.94 11.98 -1.37
CA ILE A 99 10.35 12.40 -1.38
C ILE A 99 10.54 13.71 -0.63
N GLU A 100 9.68 14.69 -0.85
CA GLU A 100 9.74 15.98 -0.17
C GLU A 100 9.53 15.85 1.34
N ALA A 101 8.78 14.83 1.77
CA ALA A 101 8.58 14.54 3.18
C ALA A 101 9.72 13.71 3.80
N GLY A 102 10.74 13.36 3.03
CA GLY A 102 11.88 12.60 3.52
C GLY A 102 11.68 11.09 3.58
N VAL A 103 10.65 10.57 2.92
CA VAL A 103 10.40 9.13 2.86
C VAL A 103 11.50 8.45 2.05
N ARG A 104 12.05 7.36 2.58
CA ARG A 104 13.13 6.65 1.89
C ARG A 104 12.61 5.87 0.71
N THR A 105 13.34 5.96 -0.40
CA THR A 105 13.18 5.04 -1.53
C THR A 105 13.95 3.76 -1.25
N ARG A 106 13.54 2.67 -1.88
CA ARG A 106 14.22 1.39 -1.79
C ARG A 106 14.00 0.59 -3.06
N THR A 107 14.83 -0.41 -3.28
CA THR A 107 14.62 -1.41 -4.32
C THR A 107 14.10 -2.67 -3.64
N GLN A 108 12.84 -3.03 -3.93
CA GLN A 108 12.26 -4.28 -3.44
C GLN A 108 12.56 -5.41 -4.41
N TYR A 109 12.17 -5.21 -5.67
CA TYR A 109 12.46 -6.12 -6.77
C TYR A 109 12.78 -5.32 -8.02
N ALA A 110 13.74 -5.80 -8.80
CA ALA A 110 14.07 -5.21 -10.09
C ALA A 110 12.86 -5.18 -11.04
N TYR A 111 11.94 -6.12 -10.88
CA TYR A 111 10.68 -6.18 -11.63
C TYR A 111 9.96 -4.83 -11.65
N TRP A 112 9.86 -4.19 -10.48
CA TRP A 112 9.15 -2.92 -10.35
C TRP A 112 9.88 -1.78 -11.03
N GLU A 113 11.18 -1.64 -10.74
CA GLU A 113 11.98 -0.55 -11.30
C GLU A 113 12.08 -0.62 -12.81
N GLN A 114 12.24 -1.81 -13.36
CA GLN A 114 12.31 -2.01 -14.80
C GLN A 114 11.00 -1.69 -15.52
N ARG A 115 9.92 -1.57 -14.80
CA ARG A 115 8.59 -1.27 -15.36
C ARG A 115 8.05 0.09 -14.94
N GLY A 116 8.91 0.95 -14.45
CA GLY A 116 8.55 2.33 -14.12
C GLY A 116 7.88 2.52 -12.77
N ALA A 117 7.76 1.46 -11.98
CA ALA A 117 7.24 1.57 -10.62
C ALA A 117 8.33 2.07 -9.67
N ARG A 118 7.92 2.60 -8.53
CA ARG A 118 8.84 3.09 -7.50
C ARG A 118 8.45 2.50 -6.16
N THR A 119 9.45 2.17 -5.36
CA THR A 119 9.24 1.57 -4.05
C THR A 119 9.78 2.48 -2.95
N PHE A 120 9.00 2.61 -1.90
CA PHE A 120 9.30 3.42 -0.72
C PHE A 120 9.19 2.55 0.53
N SER A 121 9.82 2.98 1.62
CA SER A 121 9.63 2.36 2.92
C SER A 121 8.53 3.08 3.67
N ASP A 122 7.57 2.33 4.22
CA ASP A 122 6.58 2.90 5.10
C ASP A 122 7.19 3.14 6.52
N PRO A 123 6.45 3.74 7.47
CA PRO A 123 7.00 4.02 8.80
C PRO A 123 7.45 2.77 9.57
N ASP A 124 6.91 1.60 9.27
CA ASP A 124 7.29 0.35 9.91
C ASP A 124 8.32 -0.45 9.11
N GLY A 125 8.89 0.15 8.06
CA GLY A 125 9.94 -0.46 7.24
C GLY A 125 9.43 -1.40 6.16
N ARG A 126 8.12 -1.45 5.92
CA ARG A 126 7.55 -2.30 4.87
C ARG A 126 7.61 -1.62 3.52
N ALA A 127 7.68 -2.43 2.46
CA ALA A 127 7.70 -1.91 1.11
C ALA A 127 6.33 -1.39 0.69
N LEU A 128 6.30 -0.17 0.18
CA LEU A 128 5.17 0.41 -0.53
C LEU A 128 5.58 0.60 -1.99
N VAL A 129 4.92 -0.09 -2.91
CA VAL A 129 5.17 0.01 -4.33
C VAL A 129 4.09 0.86 -4.98
N LEU A 130 4.50 1.85 -5.76
CA LEU A 130 3.60 2.65 -6.58
C LEU A 130 3.87 2.28 -8.04
N ALA A 131 2.90 1.66 -8.70
CA ALA A 131 3.03 1.23 -10.09
C ALA A 131 2.14 2.10 -10.99
N PRO A 132 2.68 2.62 -12.12
CA PRO A 132 1.92 3.53 -12.99
C PRO A 132 1.08 2.80 -14.04
N TRP A 133 0.62 1.62 -13.73
CA TRP A 133 -0.25 0.78 -14.56
C TRP A 133 -1.06 -0.12 -13.64
N ILE A 134 -2.16 -0.66 -14.12
CA ILE A 134 -3.08 -1.47 -13.31
C ILE A 134 -3.03 -2.91 -13.80
N PHE A 135 -2.50 -3.80 -13.00
CA PHE A 135 -2.46 -5.22 -13.32
C PHE A 135 -3.89 -5.75 -13.53
N GLY A 136 -4.08 -6.46 -14.63
CA GLY A 136 -5.39 -7.02 -14.98
C GLY A 136 -6.27 -6.08 -15.79
N VAL A 137 -5.88 -4.81 -15.93
CA VAL A 137 -6.59 -3.80 -16.75
C VAL A 137 -5.70 -3.32 -17.88
N ASP A 138 -4.50 -2.86 -17.55
CA ASP A 138 -3.52 -2.40 -18.53
C ASP A 138 -2.58 -3.53 -18.93
N ASP A 139 -1.91 -3.36 -20.08
CA ASP A 139 -0.81 -4.24 -20.43
C ASP A 139 0.35 -4.01 -19.47
N VAL A 140 1.00 -5.09 -19.03
CA VAL A 140 2.18 -4.98 -18.18
C VAL A 140 3.31 -4.36 -19.01
N PRO A 141 3.93 -3.25 -18.53
CA PRO A 141 4.98 -2.59 -19.28
C PRO A 141 6.17 -3.51 -19.58
N THR A 142 6.76 -3.31 -20.75
CA THR A 142 7.99 -3.99 -21.12
C THR A 142 9.12 -3.53 -20.21
N PRO A 143 9.96 -4.44 -19.69
CA PRO A 143 11.08 -4.05 -18.84
C PRO A 143 12.04 -3.13 -19.58
N THR A 144 12.43 -2.02 -18.93
CA THR A 144 13.48 -1.14 -19.44
C THR A 144 14.85 -1.81 -19.23
N GLY A 145 15.77 -1.64 -20.17
CA GLY A 145 17.09 -2.25 -20.11
C GLY A 145 17.11 -3.72 -20.51
N ALA A 146 15.95 -4.33 -20.78
CA ALA A 146 15.91 -5.70 -21.27
C ALA A 146 16.30 -5.72 -22.75
N GLY A 147 17.31 -6.49 -23.10
CA GLY A 147 17.78 -6.60 -24.48
C GLY A 147 18.90 -5.65 -24.87
N ASP A 148 19.41 -4.90 -23.93
CA ASP A 148 20.62 -4.09 -24.12
C ASP A 148 21.87 -4.97 -24.11
#